data_788918d03868fcc9bb3f923cf6661792
#
_entry.id   788918d03868fcc9bb3f923cf6661792
#
_cell.length_a   1.000
_cell.length_b   1.000
_cell.length_c   1.000
_cell.angle_alpha   90.00
_cell.angle_beta   90.00
_cell.angle_gamma   90.00
#
_symmetry.space_group_name_H-M   'P 1'
#
loop_
_entity.id
_entity.type
_entity.pdbx_description
1 polymer ?
#
loop_
_entity_poly.entity_id
_entity_poly.type
_entity_poly.pdbx_seq_one_letter_code
_entity_poly.pdbx_strand_id
1 'polypeptide(L)'
;MTVMRSVFYIPGNNEKMISKAPETPADIITLDLEDSVPPAEKPKARDMVRENLKFAGSGGSTIFVRINNWETLMTNDDLEAIVHEGLSGVCLAKTGGPDHVQRLDWKLEELERRRGLKVGSIAIQLLIETAKGVINAYPSAIASKRVNSLIFGAVDYTKDMRVKLTIEGDEQLYARAHNAVAARAAGCIAIDCPFVAFKDTEAFEKNTRFGRQLGYEGRMLIHPSQIEPSHRIYTPSPEDVEWAKGVVKVFEEEGIAKGAAAVSYMGKMVDTPVYENARTILAIVEEIAAFDAKRKKA
;
A
#
# COMPACT_ATOMS: atom_id res chain seq x y z
N MET A 1 -5.09 7.62 9.54
CA MET A 1 -4.24 6.98 8.50
C MET A 1 -5.08 5.98 7.73
N THR A 2 -4.81 5.69 6.46
CA THR A 2 -5.59 4.69 5.71
C THR A 2 -4.97 3.32 5.97
N VAL A 3 -5.79 2.33 6.37
CA VAL A 3 -5.32 0.94 6.55
C VAL A 3 -5.07 0.32 5.16
N MET A 4 -3.93 -0.34 4.96
CA MET A 4 -3.48 -0.88 3.66
C MET A 4 -2.85 -2.27 3.78
N ARG A 5 -3.34 -3.14 4.69
CA ARG A 5 -2.81 -4.51 4.89
C ARG A 5 -2.84 -5.36 3.62
N SER A 6 -3.82 -5.09 2.76
CA SER A 6 -4.04 -5.78 1.50
C SER A 6 -4.37 -4.80 0.38
N VAL A 7 -3.54 -4.78 -0.67
CA VAL A 7 -3.75 -4.01 -1.89
C VAL A 7 -4.01 -5.01 -3.01
N PHE A 8 -5.29 -5.30 -3.27
CA PHE A 8 -5.71 -6.36 -4.18
C PHE A 8 -5.96 -5.83 -5.59
N TYR A 9 -5.31 -6.43 -6.58
CA TYR A 9 -5.39 -6.00 -7.97
C TYR A 9 -6.44 -6.77 -8.75
N ILE A 10 -7.26 -6.03 -9.51
CA ILE A 10 -8.29 -6.56 -10.41
C ILE A 10 -8.06 -5.97 -11.81
N PRO A 11 -7.88 -6.80 -12.87
CA PRO A 11 -7.76 -6.31 -14.24
C PRO A 11 -8.98 -5.47 -14.66
N GLY A 12 -8.73 -4.24 -15.15
CA GLY A 12 -9.76 -3.26 -15.49
C GLY A 12 -10.65 -3.64 -16.68
N ASN A 13 -10.25 -4.67 -17.45
CA ASN A 13 -11.03 -5.23 -18.56
C ASN A 13 -11.83 -6.49 -18.17
N ASN A 14 -11.81 -6.90 -16.90
CA ASN A 14 -12.46 -8.13 -16.44
C ASN A 14 -13.75 -7.85 -15.65
N GLU A 15 -14.86 -7.74 -16.35
CA GLU A 15 -16.18 -7.46 -15.77
C GLU A 15 -16.56 -8.45 -14.65
N LYS A 16 -16.28 -9.74 -14.84
CA LYS A 16 -16.57 -10.78 -13.84
C LYS A 16 -15.78 -10.60 -12.54
N MET A 17 -14.55 -10.13 -12.61
CA MET A 17 -13.76 -9.85 -11.41
C MET A 17 -14.19 -8.53 -10.77
N ILE A 18 -14.48 -7.50 -11.57
CA ILE A 18 -14.96 -6.21 -11.07
C ILE A 18 -16.32 -6.37 -10.36
N SER A 19 -17.24 -7.21 -10.89
CA SER A 19 -18.53 -7.47 -10.25
C SER A 19 -18.43 -8.11 -8.86
N LYS A 20 -17.28 -8.74 -8.53
CA LYS A 20 -17.00 -9.32 -7.22
C LYS A 20 -16.24 -8.38 -6.28
N ALA A 21 -15.87 -7.18 -6.74
CA ALA A 21 -15.12 -6.23 -5.93
C ALA A 21 -15.81 -5.88 -4.60
N PRO A 22 -17.14 -5.62 -4.54
CA PRO A 22 -17.82 -5.33 -3.28
C PRO A 22 -17.75 -6.45 -2.24
N GLU A 23 -17.67 -7.71 -2.68
CA GLU A 23 -17.60 -8.88 -1.81
C GLU A 23 -16.15 -9.20 -1.38
N THR A 24 -15.17 -8.57 -2.00
CA THR A 24 -13.75 -8.82 -1.76
C THR A 24 -13.30 -8.14 -0.47
N PRO A 25 -12.80 -8.87 0.55
CA PRO A 25 -12.46 -8.31 1.84
C PRO A 25 -11.10 -7.58 1.88
N ALA A 26 -10.58 -7.06 0.77
CA ALA A 26 -9.34 -6.29 0.74
C ALA A 26 -9.51 -4.87 1.31
N ASP A 27 -8.48 -4.32 1.97
CA ASP A 27 -8.51 -2.94 2.45
C ASP A 27 -8.53 -1.96 1.28
N ILE A 28 -7.73 -2.27 0.24
CA ILE A 28 -7.68 -1.52 -1.02
C ILE A 28 -7.96 -2.48 -2.19
N ILE A 29 -8.81 -2.03 -3.10
CA ILE A 29 -8.96 -2.62 -4.42
C ILE A 29 -8.33 -1.67 -5.44
N THR A 30 -7.38 -2.19 -6.21
CA THR A 30 -6.74 -1.48 -7.32
C THR A 30 -7.25 -2.03 -8.63
N LEU A 31 -8.06 -1.24 -9.35
CA LEU A 31 -8.47 -1.56 -10.71
C LEU A 31 -7.29 -1.24 -11.65
N ASP A 32 -6.87 -2.21 -12.44
CA ASP A 32 -5.64 -2.13 -13.21
C ASP A 32 -5.88 -1.74 -14.67
N LEU A 33 -5.20 -0.70 -15.15
CA LEU A 33 -5.18 -0.28 -16.56
C LEU A 33 -3.82 -0.54 -17.22
N GLU A 34 -2.86 -1.12 -16.49
CA GLU A 34 -1.49 -1.28 -16.95
C GLU A 34 -1.24 -2.70 -17.46
N ASP A 35 -0.36 -3.48 -16.86
CA ASP A 35 0.17 -4.74 -17.41
C ASP A 35 -0.86 -5.87 -17.53
N SER A 36 -1.91 -5.89 -16.71
CA SER A 36 -2.97 -6.90 -16.80
C SER A 36 -3.96 -6.67 -17.95
N VAL A 37 -3.88 -5.51 -18.63
CA VAL A 37 -4.78 -5.14 -19.72
C VAL A 37 -4.02 -5.05 -21.04
N PRO A 38 -4.34 -5.89 -22.05
CA PRO A 38 -3.73 -5.80 -23.37
C PRO A 38 -3.91 -4.42 -24.00
N PRO A 39 -2.93 -3.91 -24.80
CA PRO A 39 -3.01 -2.58 -25.37
C PRO A 39 -4.30 -2.29 -26.16
N ALA A 40 -4.81 -3.25 -26.93
CA ALA A 40 -6.02 -3.09 -27.72
C ALA A 40 -7.30 -2.95 -26.84
N GLU A 41 -7.27 -3.43 -25.59
CA GLU A 41 -8.41 -3.39 -24.68
C GLU A 41 -8.38 -2.19 -23.72
N LYS A 42 -7.30 -1.45 -23.66
CA LYS A 42 -7.14 -0.32 -22.73
C LYS A 42 -8.25 0.75 -22.85
N PRO A 43 -8.70 1.15 -24.06
CA PRO A 43 -9.82 2.10 -24.17
C PRO A 43 -11.10 1.57 -23.50
N LYS A 44 -11.46 0.31 -23.77
CA LYS A 44 -12.63 -0.34 -23.15
C LYS A 44 -12.45 -0.48 -21.63
N ALA A 45 -11.25 -0.83 -21.16
CA ALA A 45 -10.95 -0.95 -19.73
C ALA A 45 -11.10 0.39 -18.99
N ARG A 46 -10.69 1.50 -19.59
CA ARG A 46 -10.88 2.85 -19.03
C ARG A 46 -12.37 3.14 -18.78
N ASP A 47 -13.23 2.87 -19.75
CA ASP A 47 -14.67 3.09 -19.61
C ASP A 47 -15.25 2.17 -18.52
N MET A 48 -14.90 0.90 -18.54
CA MET A 48 -15.36 -0.08 -17.55
C MET A 48 -14.91 0.32 -16.12
N VAL A 49 -13.66 0.72 -15.95
CA VAL A 49 -13.15 1.19 -14.66
C VAL A 49 -13.90 2.41 -14.19
N ARG A 50 -14.06 3.44 -15.05
CA ARG A 50 -14.79 4.67 -14.73
C ARG A 50 -16.21 4.38 -14.22
N GLU A 51 -16.95 3.55 -14.93
CA GLU A 51 -18.34 3.21 -14.65
C GLU A 51 -18.50 2.43 -13.34
N ASN A 52 -17.45 1.71 -12.93
CA ASN A 52 -17.50 0.84 -11.76
C ASN A 52 -16.78 1.37 -10.50
N LEU A 53 -16.21 2.60 -10.50
CA LEU A 53 -15.50 3.12 -9.33
C LEU A 53 -16.33 3.08 -8.04
N LYS A 54 -17.55 3.62 -8.07
CA LYS A 54 -18.45 3.64 -6.91
C LYS A 54 -18.93 2.24 -6.53
N PHE A 55 -19.29 1.45 -7.53
CA PHE A 55 -19.74 0.08 -7.31
C PHE A 55 -18.65 -0.77 -6.66
N ALA A 56 -17.43 -0.74 -7.16
CA ALA A 56 -16.32 -1.51 -6.61
C ALA A 56 -16.04 -1.17 -5.14
N GLY A 57 -16.24 0.12 -4.75
CA GLY A 57 -16.05 0.59 -3.38
C GLY A 57 -17.26 0.38 -2.45
N SER A 58 -18.40 -0.11 -2.94
CA SER A 58 -19.63 -0.23 -2.14
C SER A 58 -19.53 -1.27 -1.02
N GLY A 59 -18.57 -2.19 -1.07
CA GLY A 59 -18.24 -3.11 0.03
C GLY A 59 -17.30 -2.53 1.09
N GLY A 60 -17.00 -1.22 1.05
CA GLY A 60 -16.18 -0.51 2.03
C GLY A 60 -14.67 -0.57 1.77
N SER A 61 -14.21 -1.17 0.66
CA SER A 61 -12.82 -1.08 0.23
C SER A 61 -12.49 0.29 -0.35
N THR A 62 -11.28 0.78 -0.12
CA THR A 62 -10.79 2.02 -0.76
C THR A 62 -10.38 1.73 -2.20
N ILE A 63 -10.82 2.55 -3.16
CA ILE A 63 -10.61 2.30 -4.59
C ILE A 63 -9.44 3.10 -5.13
N PHE A 64 -8.45 2.38 -5.65
CA PHE A 64 -7.34 2.92 -6.43
C PHE A 64 -7.42 2.41 -7.87
N VAL A 65 -6.74 3.13 -8.77
CA VAL A 65 -6.54 2.69 -10.16
C VAL A 65 -5.06 2.72 -10.48
N ARG A 66 -4.49 1.59 -10.95
CA ARG A 66 -3.15 1.59 -11.50
C ARG A 66 -3.19 2.09 -12.93
N ILE A 67 -2.47 3.18 -13.17
CA ILE A 67 -2.37 3.85 -14.47
C ILE A 67 -1.07 3.48 -15.18
N ASN A 68 -1.07 3.58 -16.51
CA ASN A 68 0.13 3.41 -17.31
C ASN A 68 1.17 4.49 -16.98
N ASN A 69 2.44 4.16 -17.08
CA ASN A 69 3.54 5.12 -16.88
C ASN A 69 3.64 6.16 -18.00
N TRP A 70 4.40 7.22 -17.74
CA TRP A 70 4.54 8.35 -18.66
C TRP A 70 5.15 8.01 -20.01
N GLU A 71 6.03 7.01 -20.06
CA GLU A 71 6.75 6.57 -21.26
C GLU A 71 5.81 5.94 -22.29
N THR A 72 4.67 5.42 -21.86
CA THR A 72 3.65 4.82 -22.73
C THR A 72 2.81 5.85 -23.48
N LEU A 73 2.86 7.12 -23.06
CA LEU A 73 2.00 8.23 -23.53
C LEU A 73 0.49 8.02 -23.24
N MET A 74 0.12 6.95 -22.52
CA MET A 74 -1.29 6.61 -22.19
C MET A 74 -1.75 7.19 -20.86
N THR A 75 -0.84 7.69 -20.01
CA THR A 75 -1.15 8.19 -18.67
C THR A 75 -2.22 9.28 -18.67
N ASN A 76 -2.16 10.21 -19.63
CA ASN A 76 -3.16 11.28 -19.72
C ASN A 76 -4.57 10.74 -20.03
N ASP A 77 -4.67 9.78 -20.96
CA ASP A 77 -5.95 9.17 -21.32
C ASP A 77 -6.53 8.38 -20.13
N ASP A 78 -5.67 7.67 -19.37
CA ASP A 78 -6.08 6.97 -18.17
C ASP A 78 -6.67 7.97 -17.16
N LEU A 79 -5.94 9.04 -16.84
CA LEU A 79 -6.38 10.06 -15.89
C LEU A 79 -7.66 10.78 -16.34
N GLU A 80 -7.77 11.13 -17.62
CA GLU A 80 -9.00 11.70 -18.19
C GLU A 80 -10.20 10.76 -18.05
N ALA A 81 -10.00 9.46 -18.13
CA ALA A 81 -11.08 8.52 -17.96
C ALA A 81 -11.49 8.32 -16.49
N ILE A 82 -10.54 8.22 -15.55
CA ILE A 82 -10.81 7.68 -14.21
C ILE A 82 -10.94 8.72 -13.10
N VAL A 83 -10.47 9.98 -13.27
CA VAL A 83 -10.55 11.00 -12.20
C VAL A 83 -11.98 11.46 -12.03
N HIS A 84 -12.80 10.67 -11.38
CA HIS A 84 -14.20 10.89 -11.09
C HIS A 84 -14.54 10.57 -9.63
N GLU A 85 -15.75 10.91 -9.22
CA GLU A 85 -16.26 10.55 -7.90
C GLU A 85 -16.25 9.02 -7.69
N GLY A 86 -15.75 8.58 -6.54
CA GLY A 86 -15.52 7.17 -6.20
C GLY A 86 -14.04 6.77 -6.29
N LEU A 87 -13.19 7.56 -6.97
CA LEU A 87 -11.74 7.33 -6.99
C LEU A 87 -11.10 7.91 -5.73
N SER A 88 -10.39 7.09 -4.97
CA SER A 88 -9.65 7.51 -3.78
C SER A 88 -8.17 7.79 -4.06
N GLY A 89 -7.61 7.16 -5.08
CA GLY A 89 -6.22 7.38 -5.45
C GLY A 89 -5.81 6.68 -6.74
N VAL A 90 -4.62 7.00 -7.20
CA VAL A 90 -3.99 6.39 -8.37
C VAL A 90 -2.67 5.73 -7.96
N CYS A 91 -2.35 4.61 -8.60
CA CYS A 91 -1.07 3.94 -8.49
C CYS A 91 -0.28 4.20 -9.78
N LEU A 92 0.82 4.94 -9.68
CA LEU A 92 1.70 5.24 -10.82
C LEU A 92 2.69 4.11 -11.02
N ALA A 93 2.49 3.33 -12.09
CA ALA A 93 3.41 2.26 -12.49
C ALA A 93 4.79 2.81 -12.88
N LYS A 94 5.82 2.01 -12.67
CA LYS A 94 7.20 2.28 -13.12
C LYS A 94 7.68 3.69 -12.79
N THR A 95 7.39 4.15 -11.56
CA THR A 95 7.82 5.49 -11.09
C THR A 95 9.34 5.57 -11.12
N GLY A 96 9.89 6.47 -11.96
CA GLY A 96 11.32 6.59 -12.18
C GLY A 96 11.99 7.77 -11.48
N GLY A 97 11.21 8.75 -10.97
CA GLY A 97 11.78 9.94 -10.32
C GLY A 97 10.71 10.93 -9.86
N PRO A 98 11.14 12.00 -9.15
CA PRO A 98 10.24 13.02 -8.60
C PRO A 98 9.48 13.81 -9.68
N ASP A 99 10.05 13.96 -10.87
CA ASP A 99 9.44 14.60 -12.02
C ASP A 99 8.16 13.90 -12.49
N HIS A 100 8.15 12.56 -12.46
CA HIS A 100 6.95 11.75 -12.72
C HIS A 100 5.82 12.07 -11.74
N VAL A 101 6.16 12.23 -10.46
CA VAL A 101 5.21 12.49 -9.38
C VAL A 101 4.67 13.92 -9.46
N GLN A 102 5.54 14.92 -9.68
CA GLN A 102 5.13 16.32 -9.81
C GLN A 102 4.20 16.51 -11.00
N ARG A 103 4.51 15.89 -12.15
CA ARG A 103 3.66 15.92 -13.34
C ARG A 103 2.28 15.30 -13.04
N LEU A 104 2.24 14.18 -12.29
CA LEU A 104 0.98 13.54 -11.90
C LEU A 104 0.17 14.43 -10.97
N ASP A 105 0.80 15.04 -9.97
CA ASP A 105 0.14 15.93 -9.01
C ASP A 105 -0.54 17.11 -9.71
N TRP A 106 0.17 17.80 -10.62
CA TRP A 106 -0.38 18.90 -11.42
C TRP A 106 -1.56 18.45 -12.29
N LYS A 107 -1.47 17.27 -12.92
CA LYS A 107 -2.56 16.76 -13.75
C LYS A 107 -3.78 16.37 -12.91
N LEU A 108 -3.58 15.80 -11.75
CA LEU A 108 -4.68 15.50 -10.79
C LEU A 108 -5.35 16.79 -10.31
N GLU A 109 -4.57 17.82 -9.95
CA GLU A 109 -5.13 19.11 -9.53
C GLU A 109 -5.96 19.77 -10.64
N GLU A 110 -5.47 19.77 -11.89
CA GLU A 110 -6.21 20.27 -13.06
C GLU A 110 -7.57 19.55 -13.19
N LEU A 111 -7.54 18.19 -13.13
CA LEU A 111 -8.73 17.36 -13.31
C LEU A 111 -9.72 17.51 -12.16
N GLU A 112 -9.26 17.56 -10.91
CA GLU A 112 -10.08 17.79 -9.74
C GLU A 112 -10.82 19.13 -9.85
N ARG A 113 -10.10 20.22 -10.18
CA ARG A 113 -10.71 21.54 -10.40
C ARG A 113 -11.76 21.54 -11.52
N ARG A 114 -11.41 20.97 -12.68
CA ARG A 114 -12.28 20.91 -13.84
C ARG A 114 -13.57 20.10 -13.58
N ARG A 115 -13.51 19.12 -12.70
CA ARG A 115 -14.62 18.19 -12.37
C ARG A 115 -15.34 18.51 -11.08
N GLY A 116 -14.98 19.61 -10.42
CA GLY A 116 -15.61 20.03 -9.16
C GLY A 116 -15.31 19.09 -7.99
N LEU A 117 -14.23 18.32 -8.07
CA LEU A 117 -13.74 17.51 -6.97
C LEU A 117 -12.92 18.37 -6.01
N LYS A 118 -12.82 17.94 -4.76
CA LYS A 118 -11.96 18.60 -3.79
C LYS A 118 -10.50 18.44 -4.20
N VAL A 119 -9.80 19.54 -4.43
CA VAL A 119 -8.37 19.53 -4.76
C VAL A 119 -7.56 18.84 -3.65
N GLY A 120 -6.71 17.91 -4.03
CA GLY A 120 -5.90 17.10 -3.11
C GLY A 120 -6.64 15.89 -2.52
N SER A 121 -7.85 15.58 -2.99
CA SER A 121 -8.62 14.43 -2.50
C SER A 121 -8.13 13.08 -3.04
N ILE A 122 -7.50 13.07 -4.21
CA ILE A 122 -6.99 11.85 -4.85
C ILE A 122 -5.54 11.63 -4.40
N ALA A 123 -5.30 10.51 -3.73
CA ALA A 123 -3.97 10.10 -3.27
C ALA A 123 -3.12 9.50 -4.39
N ILE A 124 -1.82 9.43 -4.17
CA ILE A 124 -0.85 8.81 -5.08
C ILE A 124 -0.15 7.66 -4.37
N GLN A 125 -0.16 6.48 -4.98
CA GLN A 125 0.72 5.36 -4.67
C GLN A 125 1.83 5.28 -5.72
N LEU A 126 3.07 5.07 -5.30
CA LEU A 126 4.20 4.93 -6.21
C LEU A 126 4.58 3.46 -6.31
N LEU A 127 4.49 2.88 -7.50
CA LEU A 127 4.98 1.53 -7.75
C LEU A 127 6.45 1.61 -8.17
N ILE A 128 7.33 1.19 -7.26
CA ILE A 128 8.79 1.20 -7.38
C ILE A 128 9.23 -0.18 -7.87
N GLU A 129 9.55 -0.28 -9.15
CA GLU A 129 9.74 -1.56 -9.84
C GLU A 129 10.83 -1.51 -10.92
N THR A 130 11.73 -0.52 -10.83
CA THR A 130 12.92 -0.40 -11.67
C THR A 130 14.12 0.00 -10.81
N ALA A 131 15.33 -0.29 -11.26
CA ALA A 131 16.57 0.14 -10.58
C ALA A 131 16.60 1.66 -10.40
N LYS A 132 16.21 2.42 -11.45
CA LYS A 132 16.10 3.89 -11.38
C LYS A 132 15.07 4.32 -10.33
N GLY A 133 13.90 3.66 -10.28
CA GLY A 133 12.86 3.92 -9.28
C GLY A 133 13.33 3.66 -7.86
N VAL A 134 14.06 2.55 -7.63
CA VAL A 134 14.63 2.22 -6.31
C VAL A 134 15.57 3.33 -5.83
N ILE A 135 16.50 3.78 -6.67
CA ILE A 135 17.44 4.85 -6.29
C ILE A 135 16.71 6.18 -6.02
N ASN A 136 15.61 6.44 -6.71
CA ASN A 136 14.82 7.66 -6.57
C ASN A 136 13.59 7.50 -5.65
N ALA A 137 13.46 6.42 -4.88
CA ALA A 137 12.26 6.14 -4.09
C ALA A 137 11.93 7.27 -3.08
N TYR A 138 12.90 7.69 -2.26
CA TYR A 138 12.70 8.76 -1.28
C TYR A 138 12.41 10.13 -1.93
N PRO A 139 13.24 10.65 -2.88
CA PRO A 139 12.92 11.92 -3.54
C PRO A 139 11.59 11.90 -4.29
N SER A 140 11.17 10.77 -4.84
CA SER A 140 9.84 10.61 -5.43
C SER A 140 8.74 10.67 -4.39
N ALA A 141 8.92 10.02 -3.23
CA ALA A 141 7.93 10.00 -2.17
C ALA A 141 7.62 11.39 -1.59
N ILE A 142 8.61 12.25 -1.48
CA ILE A 142 8.45 13.62 -0.96
C ILE A 142 8.09 14.66 -2.02
N ALA A 143 7.99 14.27 -3.30
CA ALA A 143 7.74 15.20 -4.40
C ALA A 143 6.30 15.73 -4.46
N SER A 144 5.35 15.09 -3.77
CA SER A 144 3.97 15.56 -3.60
C SER A 144 3.41 15.11 -2.25
N LYS A 145 2.62 15.97 -1.63
CA LYS A 145 1.86 15.66 -0.40
C LYS A 145 0.75 14.63 -0.61
N ARG A 146 0.41 14.31 -1.86
CA ARG A 146 -0.57 13.27 -2.21
C ARG A 146 0.00 11.88 -2.08
N VAL A 147 1.34 11.72 -2.07
CA VAL A 147 1.97 10.41 -1.94
C VAL A 147 1.72 9.88 -0.54
N ASN A 148 1.03 8.74 -0.47
CA ASN A 148 0.68 8.11 0.80
C ASN A 148 1.31 6.72 0.98
N SER A 149 1.81 6.11 -0.10
CA SER A 149 2.43 4.78 -0.02
C SER A 149 3.40 4.51 -1.17
N LEU A 150 4.40 3.69 -0.88
CA LEU A 150 5.33 3.12 -1.84
C LEU A 150 5.11 1.62 -1.91
N ILE A 151 4.85 1.11 -3.11
CA ILE A 151 4.68 -0.33 -3.39
C ILE A 151 5.95 -0.83 -4.06
N PHE A 152 6.51 -1.97 -3.61
CA PHE A 152 7.62 -2.60 -4.29
C PHE A 152 7.12 -3.60 -5.35
N GLY A 153 7.57 -3.45 -6.60
CA GLY A 153 7.19 -4.31 -7.73
C GLY A 153 8.32 -5.29 -8.11
N ALA A 154 8.37 -6.47 -7.47
CA ALA A 154 9.47 -7.41 -7.61
C ALA A 154 9.63 -7.98 -9.02
N VAL A 155 8.53 -8.20 -9.75
CA VAL A 155 8.56 -8.86 -11.08
C VAL A 155 9.24 -7.97 -12.12
N ASP A 156 8.78 -6.72 -12.24
CA ASP A 156 9.40 -5.76 -13.17
C ASP A 156 10.79 -5.34 -12.72
N TYR A 157 11.02 -5.22 -11.39
CA TYR A 157 12.35 -4.95 -10.85
C TYR A 157 13.37 -6.02 -11.27
N THR A 158 13.07 -7.31 -11.10
CA THR A 158 13.99 -8.38 -11.48
C THR A 158 14.21 -8.45 -12.98
N LYS A 159 13.18 -8.15 -13.80
CA LYS A 159 13.31 -7.99 -15.25
C LYS A 159 14.26 -6.85 -15.60
N ASP A 160 14.09 -5.66 -14.98
CA ASP A 160 14.96 -4.49 -15.21
C ASP A 160 16.41 -4.76 -14.80
N MET A 161 16.60 -5.45 -13.67
CA MET A 161 17.91 -5.90 -13.18
C MET A 161 18.51 -7.07 -13.98
N ARG A 162 17.74 -7.68 -14.91
CA ARG A 162 18.14 -8.83 -15.73
C ARG A 162 18.52 -10.05 -14.90
N VAL A 163 17.80 -10.28 -13.80
CA VAL A 163 17.98 -11.44 -12.92
C VAL A 163 16.68 -12.25 -12.85
N LYS A 164 16.80 -13.51 -12.45
CA LYS A 164 15.64 -14.38 -12.29
C LYS A 164 14.95 -14.09 -10.95
N LEU A 165 13.65 -13.92 -10.97
CA LEU A 165 12.84 -13.87 -9.74
C LEU A 165 12.83 -15.25 -9.07
N THR A 166 13.18 -15.30 -7.78
CA THR A 166 13.19 -16.52 -6.97
C THR A 166 12.17 -16.45 -5.84
N ILE A 167 11.84 -17.60 -5.24
CA ILE A 167 10.95 -17.65 -4.06
C ILE A 167 11.71 -17.14 -2.81
N GLU A 168 12.99 -17.39 -2.74
CA GLU A 168 13.90 -16.95 -1.67
C GLU A 168 14.02 -15.43 -1.62
N GLY A 169 14.11 -14.79 -2.80
CA GLY A 169 14.05 -13.32 -2.95
C GLY A 169 15.34 -12.59 -2.60
N ASP A 170 16.48 -13.27 -2.59
CA ASP A 170 17.79 -12.66 -2.28
C ASP A 170 18.17 -11.58 -3.29
N GLU A 171 17.82 -11.78 -4.57
CA GLU A 171 18.07 -10.84 -5.66
C GLU A 171 17.35 -9.50 -5.50
N GLN A 172 16.30 -9.46 -4.69
CA GLN A 172 15.49 -8.26 -4.47
C GLN A 172 15.68 -7.63 -3.06
N LEU A 173 16.46 -8.29 -2.17
CA LEU A 173 16.57 -7.92 -0.77
C LEU A 173 16.96 -6.45 -0.56
N TYR A 174 17.97 -5.96 -1.27
CA TYR A 174 18.40 -4.56 -1.18
C TYR A 174 17.27 -3.59 -1.57
N ALA A 175 16.66 -3.79 -2.73
CA ALA A 175 15.62 -2.91 -3.24
C ALA A 175 14.37 -2.93 -2.36
N ARG A 176 13.99 -4.13 -1.88
CA ARG A 176 12.85 -4.33 -0.98
C ARG A 176 13.09 -3.64 0.36
N ALA A 177 14.26 -3.79 0.99
CA ALA A 177 14.60 -3.09 2.22
C ALA A 177 14.70 -1.57 2.02
N HIS A 178 15.34 -1.11 0.95
CA HIS A 178 15.46 0.30 0.60
C HIS A 178 14.10 0.98 0.42
N ASN A 179 13.16 0.32 -0.27
CA ASN A 179 11.81 0.85 -0.47
C ASN A 179 11.07 1.07 0.86
N ALA A 180 11.16 0.13 1.80
CA ALA A 180 10.57 0.27 3.13
C ALA A 180 11.18 1.45 3.92
N VAL A 181 12.52 1.60 3.87
CA VAL A 181 13.22 2.73 4.50
C VAL A 181 12.82 4.06 3.86
N ALA A 182 12.75 4.13 2.52
CA ALA A 182 12.35 5.33 1.80
C ALA A 182 10.91 5.75 2.14
N ALA A 183 9.98 4.80 2.19
CA ALA A 183 8.60 5.04 2.58
C ALA A 183 8.53 5.59 4.01
N ARG A 184 9.20 4.96 4.97
CA ARG A 184 9.23 5.40 6.36
C ARG A 184 9.82 6.80 6.51
N ALA A 185 10.93 7.09 5.83
CA ALA A 185 11.59 8.40 5.85
C ALA A 185 10.69 9.52 5.28
N ALA A 186 9.84 9.19 4.32
CA ALA A 186 8.87 10.11 3.72
C ALA A 186 7.54 10.22 4.49
N GLY A 187 7.35 9.44 5.57
CA GLY A 187 6.07 9.36 6.28
C GLY A 187 4.97 8.64 5.50
N CYS A 188 5.34 7.80 4.54
CA CYS A 188 4.45 6.99 3.70
C CYS A 188 4.35 5.56 4.23
N ILE A 189 3.26 4.86 3.83
CA ILE A 189 3.07 3.44 4.11
C ILE A 189 3.91 2.62 3.12
N ALA A 190 4.65 1.63 3.62
CA ALA A 190 5.37 0.67 2.79
C ALA A 190 4.48 -0.54 2.47
N ILE A 191 4.26 -0.80 1.17
CA ILE A 191 3.49 -1.94 0.66
C ILE A 191 4.43 -2.91 -0.05
N ASP A 192 4.43 -4.15 0.42
CA ASP A 192 5.32 -5.20 -0.06
C ASP A 192 4.92 -5.73 -1.44
N CYS A 193 5.85 -6.43 -2.09
CA CYS A 193 5.72 -6.95 -3.45
C CYS A 193 4.70 -8.08 -3.58
N PRO A 194 4.19 -8.35 -4.81
CA PRO A 194 3.34 -9.51 -5.06
C PRO A 194 4.11 -10.82 -4.84
N PHE A 195 3.38 -11.87 -4.46
CA PHE A 195 3.91 -13.24 -4.38
C PHE A 195 3.25 -14.10 -5.43
N VAL A 196 4.01 -14.47 -6.47
CA VAL A 196 3.46 -15.09 -7.68
C VAL A 196 3.09 -16.56 -7.52
N ALA A 197 3.72 -17.28 -6.59
CA ALA A 197 3.38 -18.68 -6.30
C ALA A 197 2.13 -18.78 -5.39
N PHE A 198 1.01 -18.21 -5.84
CA PHE A 198 -0.21 -18.00 -5.03
C PHE A 198 -0.85 -19.28 -4.46
N LYS A 199 -0.49 -20.48 -4.97
CA LYS A 199 -0.93 -21.78 -4.43
C LYS A 199 -0.13 -22.25 -3.21
N ASP A 200 1.06 -21.70 -3.02
CA ASP A 200 1.95 -22.03 -1.91
C ASP A 200 1.70 -21.05 -0.74
N THR A 201 0.71 -21.39 0.08
CA THR A 201 0.29 -20.55 1.22
C THR A 201 1.38 -20.44 2.28
N GLU A 202 2.13 -21.51 2.53
CA GLU A 202 3.20 -21.52 3.55
C GLU A 202 4.36 -20.59 3.15
N ALA A 203 4.83 -20.71 1.92
CA ALA A 203 5.86 -19.81 1.40
C ALA A 203 5.36 -18.35 1.33
N PHE A 204 4.08 -18.13 0.97
CA PHE A 204 3.47 -16.80 1.00
C PHE A 204 3.51 -16.18 2.41
N GLU A 205 3.08 -16.92 3.42
CA GLU A 205 3.07 -16.42 4.80
C GLU A 205 4.48 -16.15 5.32
N LYS A 206 5.43 -17.07 5.07
CA LYS A 206 6.84 -16.88 5.44
C LYS A 206 7.41 -15.61 4.82
N ASN A 207 7.20 -15.43 3.53
CA ASN A 207 7.67 -14.25 2.79
C ASN A 207 6.96 -12.95 3.26
N THR A 208 5.68 -13.02 3.63
CA THR A 208 4.91 -11.87 4.17
C THR A 208 5.39 -11.48 5.57
N ARG A 209 5.68 -12.45 6.45
CA ARG A 209 6.29 -12.19 7.77
C ARG A 209 7.66 -11.53 7.63
N PHE A 210 8.47 -11.99 6.68
CA PHE A 210 9.74 -11.36 6.37
C PHE A 210 9.56 -9.90 5.91
N GLY A 211 8.58 -9.63 5.04
CA GLY A 211 8.23 -8.24 4.65
C GLY A 211 7.87 -7.38 5.86
N ARG A 212 7.03 -7.90 6.79
CA ARG A 212 6.71 -7.20 8.05
C ARG A 212 7.97 -6.88 8.86
N GLN A 213 8.95 -7.79 8.93
CA GLN A 213 10.23 -7.54 9.62
C GLN A 213 11.07 -6.45 8.96
N LEU A 214 10.96 -6.26 7.64
CA LEU A 214 11.60 -5.16 6.92
C LEU A 214 10.89 -3.81 7.10
N GLY A 215 9.72 -3.76 7.76
CA GLY A 215 8.97 -2.54 8.00
C GLY A 215 7.80 -2.30 7.05
N TYR A 216 7.38 -3.30 6.29
CA TYR A 216 6.17 -3.23 5.47
C TYR A 216 4.90 -3.33 6.34
N GLU A 217 3.87 -2.58 5.95
CA GLU A 217 2.60 -2.47 6.66
C GLU A 217 1.43 -3.10 5.89
N GLY A 218 1.70 -3.57 4.68
CA GLY A 218 0.75 -4.28 3.81
C GLY A 218 1.44 -4.90 2.61
N ARG A 219 0.64 -5.48 1.72
CA ARG A 219 1.15 -6.22 0.57
C ARG A 219 0.27 -6.08 -0.66
N MET A 220 0.91 -6.02 -1.85
CA MET A 220 0.27 -6.17 -3.14
C MET A 220 -0.17 -7.62 -3.33
N LEU A 221 -1.45 -7.84 -3.66
CA LEU A 221 -2.06 -9.16 -3.75
C LEU A 221 -2.63 -9.40 -5.14
N ILE A 222 -2.46 -10.64 -5.63
CA ILE A 222 -2.88 -11.07 -6.97
C ILE A 222 -3.93 -12.20 -6.94
N HIS A 223 -4.22 -12.74 -5.75
CA HIS A 223 -5.21 -13.81 -5.59
C HIS A 223 -5.99 -13.63 -4.28
N PRO A 224 -7.32 -13.88 -4.25
CA PRO A 224 -8.15 -13.70 -3.05
C PRO A 224 -7.68 -14.49 -1.82
N SER A 225 -7.10 -15.69 -2.00
CA SER A 225 -6.57 -16.50 -0.90
C SER A 225 -5.41 -15.84 -0.11
N GLN A 226 -4.81 -14.77 -0.67
CA GLN A 226 -3.74 -14.04 -0.02
C GLN A 226 -4.25 -12.95 0.95
N ILE A 227 -5.54 -12.60 0.92
CA ILE A 227 -6.09 -11.46 1.67
C ILE A 227 -6.11 -11.75 3.18
N GLU A 228 -6.72 -12.87 3.59
CA GLU A 228 -6.81 -13.22 5.02
C GLU A 228 -5.43 -13.38 5.67
N PRO A 229 -4.49 -14.15 5.10
CA PRO A 229 -3.16 -14.26 5.66
C PRO A 229 -2.43 -12.91 5.77
N SER A 230 -2.61 -12.01 4.79
CA SER A 230 -2.04 -10.66 4.87
C SER A 230 -2.64 -9.86 6.03
N HIS A 231 -3.96 -9.87 6.18
CA HIS A 231 -4.62 -9.20 7.31
C HIS A 231 -4.10 -9.72 8.63
N ARG A 232 -4.03 -11.03 8.81
CA ARG A 232 -3.54 -11.66 10.04
C ARG A 232 -2.08 -11.31 10.35
N ILE A 233 -1.22 -11.28 9.32
CA ILE A 233 0.21 -11.00 9.50
C ILE A 233 0.48 -9.51 9.76
N TYR A 234 -0.20 -8.59 9.07
CA TYR A 234 0.00 -7.15 9.24
C TYR A 234 -0.82 -6.52 10.39
N THR A 235 -1.71 -7.27 11.01
CA THR A 235 -2.39 -6.85 12.25
C THR A 235 -1.52 -7.26 13.45
N PRO A 236 -1.30 -6.39 14.45
CA PRO A 236 -0.65 -6.79 15.69
C PRO A 236 -1.36 -7.95 16.37
N SER A 237 -0.61 -8.93 16.87
CA SER A 237 -1.19 -10.08 17.55
C SER A 237 -1.79 -9.72 18.91
N PRO A 238 -2.71 -10.51 19.49
CA PRO A 238 -3.20 -10.30 20.85
C PRO A 238 -2.07 -10.20 21.88
N GLU A 239 -1.02 -10.99 21.71
CA GLU A 239 0.17 -10.98 22.55
C GLU A 239 0.96 -9.67 22.42
N ASP A 240 1.13 -9.15 21.19
CA ASP A 240 1.77 -7.84 20.94
C ASP A 240 0.97 -6.72 21.63
N VAL A 241 -0.36 -6.79 21.57
CA VAL A 241 -1.28 -5.81 22.18
C VAL A 241 -1.19 -5.83 23.70
N GLU A 242 -1.26 -7.00 24.32
CA GLU A 242 -1.14 -7.13 25.79
C GLU A 242 0.24 -6.69 26.29
N TRP A 243 1.29 -7.06 25.57
CA TRP A 243 2.64 -6.57 25.87
C TRP A 243 2.70 -5.03 25.78
N ALA A 244 2.17 -4.43 24.73
CA ALA A 244 2.17 -2.99 24.54
C ALA A 244 1.41 -2.24 25.64
N LYS A 245 0.23 -2.75 26.04
CA LYS A 245 -0.54 -2.20 27.18
C LYS A 245 0.28 -2.24 28.50
N GLY A 246 0.94 -3.36 28.75
CA GLY A 246 1.75 -3.51 29.94
C GLY A 246 2.96 -2.58 29.96
N VAL A 247 3.65 -2.44 28.83
CA VAL A 247 4.77 -1.49 28.65
C VAL A 247 4.30 -0.06 28.90
N VAL A 248 3.22 0.37 28.24
CA VAL A 248 2.66 1.73 28.41
C VAL A 248 2.32 2.00 29.87
N LYS A 249 1.58 1.09 30.51
CA LYS A 249 1.19 1.25 31.91
C LYS A 249 2.39 1.39 32.84
N VAL A 250 3.36 0.47 32.78
CA VAL A 250 4.51 0.48 33.68
C VAL A 250 5.40 1.72 33.45
N PHE A 251 5.60 2.11 32.18
CA PHE A 251 6.41 3.30 31.88
C PHE A 251 5.73 4.60 32.33
N GLU A 252 4.42 4.73 32.23
CA GLU A 252 3.68 5.89 32.73
C GLU A 252 3.66 5.96 34.27
N GLU A 253 3.42 4.82 34.96
CA GLU A 253 3.31 4.77 36.42
C GLU A 253 4.68 4.83 37.14
N GLU A 254 5.72 4.21 36.58
CA GLU A 254 7.02 4.08 37.22
C GLU A 254 8.14 4.91 36.56
N GLY A 255 8.04 5.14 35.25
CA GLY A 255 8.95 5.99 34.49
C GLY A 255 8.58 7.47 34.62
N ILE A 256 7.54 7.89 33.91
CA ILE A 256 7.14 9.30 33.82
C ILE A 256 6.76 9.87 35.18
N ALA A 257 5.88 9.19 35.94
CA ALA A 257 5.37 9.68 37.23
C ALA A 257 6.45 9.78 38.30
N LYS A 258 7.51 8.95 38.23
CA LYS A 258 8.62 8.96 39.21
C LYS A 258 9.91 9.58 38.67
N GLY A 259 9.90 10.11 37.42
CA GLY A 259 11.07 10.75 36.79
C GLY A 259 12.19 9.78 36.43
N ALA A 260 11.90 8.49 36.25
CA ALA A 260 12.86 7.48 35.82
C ALA A 260 12.94 7.41 34.30
N ALA A 261 14.18 7.42 33.74
CA ALA A 261 14.42 7.35 32.31
C ALA A 261 14.17 5.95 31.70
N ALA A 262 14.22 4.91 32.54
CA ALA A 262 13.98 3.53 32.17
C ALA A 262 13.36 2.75 33.34
N VAL A 263 12.52 1.77 33.02
CA VAL A 263 11.88 0.85 33.97
C VAL A 263 12.08 -0.59 33.52
N SER A 264 11.67 -1.57 34.33
CA SER A 264 11.71 -2.98 33.96
C SER A 264 10.31 -3.51 33.76
N TYR A 265 10.06 -4.20 32.64
CA TYR A 265 8.82 -4.93 32.39
C TYR A 265 9.13 -6.32 31.85
N MET A 266 8.59 -7.37 32.49
CA MET A 266 8.83 -8.79 32.16
C MET A 266 10.34 -9.13 32.02
N GLY A 267 11.20 -8.56 32.88
CA GLY A 267 12.64 -8.78 32.88
C GLY A 267 13.41 -8.09 31.74
N LYS A 268 12.79 -7.19 31.00
CA LYS A 268 13.40 -6.40 29.93
C LYS A 268 13.37 -4.92 30.29
N MET A 269 14.40 -4.18 29.84
CA MET A 269 14.45 -2.72 29.98
C MET A 269 13.41 -2.08 29.05
N VAL A 270 12.67 -1.11 29.60
CA VAL A 270 11.73 -0.25 28.87
C VAL A 270 12.20 1.19 29.05
N ASP A 271 12.62 1.79 27.97
CA ASP A 271 12.97 3.19 27.83
C ASP A 271 12.01 3.91 26.88
N THR A 272 12.25 5.20 26.59
CA THR A 272 11.39 6.01 25.72
C THR A 272 11.15 5.37 24.34
N PRO A 273 12.15 4.87 23.59
CA PRO A 273 11.92 4.20 22.32
C PRO A 273 10.99 2.97 22.39
N VAL A 274 11.15 2.15 23.44
CA VAL A 274 10.30 0.96 23.64
C VAL A 274 8.86 1.37 23.98
N TYR A 275 8.69 2.39 24.82
CA TYR A 275 7.39 2.96 25.14
C TYR A 275 6.69 3.57 23.91
N GLU A 276 7.39 4.34 23.08
CA GLU A 276 6.83 4.92 21.85
C GLU A 276 6.43 3.84 20.85
N ASN A 277 7.23 2.77 20.73
CA ASN A 277 6.87 1.61 19.90
C ASN A 277 5.60 0.92 20.40
N ALA A 278 5.46 0.72 21.71
CA ALA A 278 4.26 0.14 22.31
C ALA A 278 3.01 1.01 22.03
N ARG A 279 3.11 2.32 22.15
CA ARG A 279 2.03 3.24 21.76
C ARG A 279 1.67 3.16 20.29
N THR A 280 2.66 3.01 19.42
CA THR A 280 2.44 2.83 17.98
C THR A 280 1.66 1.55 17.68
N ILE A 281 1.98 0.43 18.36
CA ILE A 281 1.22 -0.82 18.23
C ILE A 281 -0.24 -0.62 18.61
N LEU A 282 -0.52 0.05 19.73
CA LEU A 282 -1.89 0.31 20.17
C LEU A 282 -2.66 1.22 19.19
N ALA A 283 -2.02 2.27 18.68
CA ALA A 283 -2.61 3.16 17.70
C ALA A 283 -2.97 2.43 16.38
N ILE A 284 -2.10 1.54 15.90
CA ILE A 284 -2.38 0.70 14.72
C ILE A 284 -3.62 -0.17 14.94
N VAL A 285 -3.76 -0.78 16.11
CA VAL A 285 -4.93 -1.62 16.44
C VAL A 285 -6.22 -0.80 16.45
N GLU A 286 -6.20 0.39 17.03
CA GLU A 286 -7.36 1.29 17.05
C GLU A 286 -7.74 1.74 15.63
N GLU A 287 -6.79 2.09 14.80
CA GLU A 287 -7.02 2.46 13.39
C GLU A 287 -7.63 1.30 12.58
N ILE A 288 -7.10 0.09 12.74
CA ILE A 288 -7.64 -1.12 12.08
C ILE A 288 -9.07 -1.38 12.55
N ALA A 289 -9.34 -1.32 13.86
CA ALA A 289 -10.66 -1.54 14.41
C ALA A 289 -11.68 -0.51 13.89
N ALA A 290 -11.28 0.77 13.81
CA ALA A 290 -12.11 1.84 13.26
C ALA A 290 -12.40 1.64 11.76
N PHE A 291 -11.40 1.22 10.98
CA PHE A 291 -11.55 0.92 9.56
C PHE A 291 -12.49 -0.27 9.35
N ASP A 292 -12.28 -1.39 10.05
CA ASP A 292 -13.11 -2.58 9.95
C ASP A 292 -14.56 -2.33 10.39
N ALA A 293 -14.77 -1.47 11.41
CA ALA A 293 -16.11 -1.06 11.86
C ALA A 293 -16.84 -0.21 10.81
N LYS A 294 -16.13 0.70 10.13
CA LYS A 294 -16.69 1.52 9.04
C LYS A 294 -17.09 0.63 7.85
N ARG A 295 -16.26 -0.34 7.51
CA ARG A 295 -16.50 -1.27 6.41
C ARG A 295 -17.73 -2.15 6.64
N LYS A 296 -17.97 -2.62 7.87
CA LYS A 296 -19.17 -3.42 8.20
C LYS A 296 -20.50 -2.65 8.09
N LYS A 297 -20.44 -1.33 7.99
CA LYS A 297 -21.62 -0.45 7.86
C LYS A 297 -21.87 -0.01 6.41
N ALA A 298 -20.92 -0.23 5.50
CA ALA A 298 -21.04 0.07 4.09
C ALA A 298 -21.75 -1.06 3.34
#